data_25d81bfc42ee8b84d30965e140aea95f
#
_entry.id   25d81bfc42ee8b84d30965e140aea95f
#
_cell.length_a   1.000
_cell.length_b   1.000
_cell.length_c   1.000
_cell.angle_alpha   90.00
_cell.angle_beta   90.00
_cell.angle_gamma   90.00
#
_symmetry.space_group_name_H-M   'P 1'
#
loop_
_entity.id
_entity.type
_entity.pdbx_description
1 polymer ?
#
loop_
_entity_poly.entity_id
_entity_poly.type
_entity_poly.pdbx_seq_one_letter_code
_entity_poly.pdbx_strand_id
1 'polypeptide(L)'
;MTYKVTDEELSAYGLDDPELSVSVDYTDDGTSDTFVLHISRDPAEKKSAADAEDEEASNITAYARVGDSKIIYQISGSSYRSLMAAGYNDLRHQEIFSGDFDDVTSIDITLDGETYTLTSQKDGKERTWLCEEAEIEIGDLQDALEALTAEEFTSEKAAGQQEISLTLHLDREDEPELTITLYRCDGSKCLAVVDGKSVAYVPRGEMVTLAEAVRAIALN
;
A
#
# COMPACT_ATOMS: atom_id res chain seq x y z
N MET A 1 12.54 27.85 5.80
CA MET A 1 11.91 27.56 7.09
C MET A 1 11.81 28.84 7.89
N THR A 2 10.61 29.20 8.35
CA THR A 2 10.34 30.38 9.17
C THR A 2 9.80 29.92 10.52
N TYR A 3 10.29 30.52 11.61
CA TYR A 3 9.95 30.14 12.98
C TYR A 3 9.10 31.20 13.66
N LYS A 4 8.26 30.80 14.61
CA LYS A 4 7.43 31.66 15.46
C LYS A 4 6.45 32.55 14.68
N VAL A 5 5.88 31.98 13.62
CA VAL A 5 4.83 32.64 12.85
C VAL A 5 3.58 32.79 13.72
N THR A 6 2.97 33.96 13.72
CA THR A 6 1.69 34.23 14.40
C THR A 6 0.54 33.85 13.48
N ASP A 7 -0.67 33.68 14.06
CA ASP A 7 -1.85 33.35 13.27
C ASP A 7 -2.20 34.46 12.26
N GLU A 8 -1.89 35.72 12.57
CA GLU A 8 -2.08 36.86 11.65
C GLU A 8 -1.12 36.81 10.46
N GLU A 9 0.06 36.20 10.63
CA GLU A 9 1.07 36.07 9.57
C GLU A 9 0.83 34.87 8.66
N LEU A 10 -0.06 33.92 9.02
CA LEU A 10 -0.35 32.75 8.21
C LEU A 10 -0.89 33.09 6.81
N SER A 11 -1.63 34.18 6.71
CA SER A 11 -2.18 34.65 5.43
C SER A 11 -1.09 35.05 4.42
N ALA A 12 0.08 35.48 4.91
CA ALA A 12 1.23 35.76 4.04
C ALA A 12 1.78 34.52 3.33
N TYR A 13 1.51 33.33 3.88
CA TYR A 13 1.91 32.04 3.35
C TYR A 13 0.73 31.26 2.73
N GLY A 14 -0.50 31.84 2.75
CA GLY A 14 -1.73 31.17 2.29
C GLY A 14 -2.18 30.03 3.20
N LEU A 15 -1.67 29.93 4.42
CA LEU A 15 -1.91 28.83 5.35
C LEU A 15 -3.01 29.15 6.39
N ASP A 16 -3.64 30.32 6.32
CA ASP A 16 -4.91 30.66 6.98
C ASP A 16 -6.10 30.01 6.27
N ASP A 17 -5.99 29.76 4.95
CA ASP A 17 -6.95 28.98 4.13
C ASP A 17 -6.14 28.08 3.17
N PRO A 18 -5.63 26.93 3.65
CA PRO A 18 -4.73 26.09 2.89
C PRO A 18 -5.41 25.43 1.68
N GLU A 19 -4.69 25.31 0.56
CA GLU A 19 -5.20 24.65 -0.66
C GLU A 19 -5.38 23.15 -0.47
N LEU A 20 -4.56 22.53 0.39
CA LEU A 20 -4.66 21.13 0.75
C LEU A 20 -4.43 20.97 2.25
N SER A 21 -5.31 20.18 2.87
CA SER A 21 -5.13 19.67 4.24
C SER A 21 -5.18 18.15 4.21
N VAL A 22 -4.12 17.52 4.68
CA VAL A 22 -4.02 16.06 4.82
C VAL A 22 -4.08 15.72 6.29
N SER A 23 -5.00 14.83 6.69
CA SER A 23 -5.11 14.32 8.04
C SER A 23 -4.86 12.81 8.02
N VAL A 24 -3.95 12.34 8.87
CA VAL A 24 -3.60 10.93 9.02
C VAL A 24 -3.79 10.54 10.47
N ASP A 25 -4.78 9.69 10.72
CA ASP A 25 -4.96 9.06 12.03
C ASP A 25 -4.07 7.82 12.09
N TYR A 26 -3.30 7.70 13.15
CA TYR A 26 -2.37 6.57 13.33
C TYR A 26 -2.36 6.11 14.78
N THR A 27 -1.94 4.87 14.98
CA THR A 27 -1.76 4.29 16.32
C THR A 27 -0.31 3.82 16.45
N ASP A 28 0.34 4.27 17.52
CA ASP A 28 1.70 3.89 17.89
C ASP A 28 1.71 3.44 19.36
N ASP A 29 2.23 2.23 19.63
CA ASP A 29 2.25 1.60 20.95
C ASP A 29 0.89 1.67 21.71
N GLY A 30 -0.22 1.48 20.99
CA GLY A 30 -1.58 1.54 21.54
C GLY A 30 -2.09 2.95 21.84
N THR A 31 -1.36 3.99 21.45
CA THR A 31 -1.79 5.39 21.55
C THR A 31 -2.18 5.90 20.17
N SER A 32 -3.43 6.33 20.03
CA SER A 32 -3.91 6.94 18.77
C SER A 32 -3.60 8.44 18.76
N ASP A 33 -3.09 8.94 17.64
CA ASP A 33 -2.84 10.36 17.41
C ASP A 33 -3.18 10.73 15.96
N THR A 34 -3.25 12.02 15.66
CA THR A 34 -3.59 12.55 14.34
C THR A 34 -2.49 13.48 13.85
N PHE A 35 -1.86 13.15 12.75
CA PHE A 35 -0.95 14.04 12.03
C PHE A 35 -1.74 14.87 11.03
N VAL A 36 -1.56 16.20 11.05
CA VAL A 36 -2.21 17.13 10.10
C VAL A 36 -1.13 17.91 9.35
N LEU A 37 -1.26 17.97 8.02
CA LEU A 37 -0.37 18.73 7.14
C LEU A 37 -1.20 19.72 6.32
N HIS A 38 -0.91 21.01 6.42
CA HIS A 38 -1.48 22.09 5.63
C HIS A 38 -0.49 22.54 4.57
N ILE A 39 -0.96 22.72 3.33
CA ILE A 39 -0.11 23.10 2.19
C ILE A 39 -0.81 24.19 1.39
N SER A 40 -0.04 25.18 0.95
CA SER A 40 -0.52 26.24 0.08
C SER A 40 0.59 26.83 -0.77
N ARG A 41 0.23 27.35 -1.96
CA ARG A 41 1.13 28.22 -2.74
C ARG A 41 1.25 29.59 -2.11
N ASP A 42 2.32 30.30 -2.48
CA ASP A 42 2.47 31.72 -2.17
C ASP A 42 1.25 32.50 -2.70
N PRO A 43 0.54 33.28 -1.84
CA PRO A 43 -0.63 34.05 -2.26
C PRO A 43 -0.33 35.08 -3.36
N ALA A 44 0.90 35.57 -3.46
CA ALA A 44 1.29 36.50 -4.52
C ALA A 44 1.35 35.80 -5.88
N GLU A 45 1.79 34.55 -5.93
CA GLU A 45 1.83 33.72 -7.13
C GLU A 45 0.42 33.26 -7.55
N LYS A 46 -0.49 32.97 -6.61
CA LYS A 46 -1.89 32.65 -6.91
C LYS A 46 -2.60 33.74 -7.69
N LYS A 47 -2.27 35.01 -7.43
CA LYS A 47 -2.89 36.18 -8.08
C LYS A 47 -2.37 36.39 -9.50
N SER A 48 -1.11 35.99 -9.77
CA SER A 48 -0.51 36.11 -11.11
C SER A 48 -0.89 34.95 -12.04
N ALA A 49 -1.14 33.76 -11.49
CA ALA A 49 -1.49 32.56 -12.28
C ALA A 49 -2.94 32.57 -12.80
N ALA A 50 -3.83 33.42 -12.29
CA ALA A 50 -5.17 33.58 -12.84
C ALA A 50 -5.19 34.11 -14.27
N ASP A 51 -4.05 34.61 -14.78
CA ASP A 51 -3.88 35.21 -16.11
C ASP A 51 -2.92 34.42 -17.04
N ALA A 52 -2.37 33.26 -16.62
CA ALA A 52 -1.32 32.51 -17.38
C ALA A 52 -1.73 31.05 -17.59
N GLU A 53 -1.94 30.66 -18.84
CA GLU A 53 -2.33 29.29 -19.23
C GLU A 53 -1.18 28.26 -19.24
N ASP A 54 0.09 28.67 -19.02
CA ASP A 54 1.25 27.74 -19.03
C ASP A 54 2.36 28.23 -18.06
N GLU A 55 2.25 27.92 -16.77
CA GLU A 55 3.41 28.10 -15.88
C GLU A 55 4.32 26.86 -15.91
N GLU A 56 5.57 27.09 -16.36
CA GLU A 56 6.63 26.09 -16.22
C GLU A 56 6.78 25.65 -14.76
N ALA A 57 6.74 24.36 -14.61
CA ALA A 57 6.67 23.62 -13.36
C ALA A 57 7.73 23.98 -12.30
N SER A 58 8.78 24.70 -12.62
CA SER A 58 9.96 24.96 -11.77
C SER A 58 9.85 26.17 -10.85
N ASN A 59 8.86 27.03 -11.02
CA ASN A 59 8.82 28.34 -10.35
C ASN A 59 7.73 28.50 -9.27
N ILE A 60 7.08 27.41 -8.85
CA ILE A 60 6.07 27.49 -7.78
C ILE A 60 6.77 27.59 -6.42
N THR A 61 6.49 28.65 -5.67
CA THR A 61 6.81 28.76 -4.26
C THR A 61 5.62 28.23 -3.45
N ALA A 62 5.87 27.23 -2.59
CA ALA A 62 4.83 26.65 -1.76
C ALA A 62 5.31 26.47 -0.32
N TYR A 63 4.36 26.47 0.59
CA TYR A 63 4.59 26.40 2.02
C TYR A 63 3.79 25.25 2.63
N ALA A 64 4.36 24.66 3.69
CA ALA A 64 3.74 23.61 4.47
C ALA A 64 3.81 23.93 5.97
N ARG A 65 2.78 23.50 6.72
CA ARG A 65 2.67 23.62 8.17
C ARG A 65 2.13 22.31 8.74
N VAL A 66 2.75 21.83 9.82
CA VAL A 66 2.26 20.64 10.54
C VAL A 66 1.35 21.09 11.68
N GLY A 67 0.09 20.70 11.62
CA GLY A 67 -0.95 21.04 12.62
C GLY A 67 -0.94 22.52 12.97
N ASP A 68 -0.96 22.82 14.25
CA ASP A 68 -0.88 24.20 14.79
C ASP A 68 0.55 24.67 15.08
N SER A 69 1.56 24.01 14.49
CA SER A 69 2.96 24.43 14.64
C SER A 69 3.16 25.88 14.19
N LYS A 70 4.02 26.60 14.90
CA LYS A 70 4.47 27.94 14.52
C LYS A 70 5.68 27.94 13.59
N ILE A 71 5.91 26.82 12.90
CA ILE A 71 6.99 26.64 11.95
C ILE A 71 6.40 26.46 10.56
N ILE A 72 6.83 27.31 9.64
CA ILE A 72 6.47 27.20 8.22
C ILE A 72 7.67 26.66 7.45
N TYR A 73 7.44 25.67 6.64
CA TYR A 73 8.40 25.07 5.74
C TYR A 73 8.13 25.55 4.32
N GLN A 74 9.16 26.00 3.62
CA GLN A 74 9.06 26.14 2.17
C GLN A 74 9.35 24.79 1.55
N ILE A 75 8.47 24.36 0.66
CA ILE A 75 8.60 23.12 -0.12
C ILE A 75 8.85 23.43 -1.59
N SER A 76 9.40 22.45 -2.32
CA SER A 76 9.66 22.64 -3.75
C SER A 76 8.35 22.64 -4.54
N GLY A 77 8.33 23.34 -5.68
CA GLY A 77 7.19 23.33 -6.59
C GLY A 77 6.84 21.92 -7.10
N SER A 78 7.84 21.03 -7.25
CA SER A 78 7.62 19.63 -7.61
C SER A 78 6.89 18.86 -6.48
N SER A 79 7.34 19.02 -5.23
CA SER A 79 6.67 18.40 -4.07
C SER A 79 5.24 18.89 -3.91
N TYR A 80 5.03 20.21 -4.06
CA TYR A 80 3.68 20.78 -4.03
C TYR A 80 2.78 20.15 -5.07
N ARG A 81 3.22 20.02 -6.33
CA ARG A 81 2.40 19.41 -7.39
C ARG A 81 2.14 17.94 -7.17
N SER A 82 3.14 17.17 -6.74
CA SER A 82 2.93 15.76 -6.40
C SER A 82 1.87 15.59 -5.32
N LEU A 83 1.90 16.43 -4.28
CA LEU A 83 0.92 16.40 -3.21
C LEU A 83 -0.48 16.83 -3.67
N MET A 84 -0.58 17.89 -4.51
CA MET A 84 -1.86 18.36 -5.04
C MET A 84 -2.49 17.40 -6.06
N ALA A 85 -1.66 16.62 -6.78
CA ALA A 85 -2.11 15.64 -7.75
C ALA A 85 -2.35 14.25 -7.14
N ALA A 86 -1.88 14.01 -5.90
CA ALA A 86 -1.97 12.71 -5.28
C ALA A 86 -3.44 12.26 -5.10
N GLY A 87 -3.73 11.10 -5.64
CA GLY A 87 -5.00 10.41 -5.48
C GLY A 87 -4.90 9.27 -4.46
N TYR A 88 -6.03 8.62 -4.18
CA TYR A 88 -6.10 7.49 -3.25
C TYR A 88 -5.10 6.37 -3.63
N ASN A 89 -4.95 6.07 -4.92
CA ASN A 89 -4.07 5.01 -5.39
C ASN A 89 -2.58 5.32 -5.23
N ASP A 90 -2.20 6.61 -5.14
CA ASP A 90 -0.81 7.03 -4.92
C ASP A 90 -0.38 6.90 -3.44
N LEU A 91 -1.36 6.74 -2.53
CA LEU A 91 -1.16 6.74 -1.09
C LEU A 91 -1.41 5.38 -0.44
N ARG A 92 -1.97 4.41 -1.16
CA ARG A 92 -2.25 3.08 -0.63
C ARG A 92 -1.04 2.15 -0.78
N HIS A 93 -1.00 1.11 0.03
CA HIS A 93 0.00 0.05 -0.08
C HIS A 93 -0.02 -0.58 -1.46
N GLN A 94 1.16 -0.86 -2.01
CA GLN A 94 1.31 -1.57 -3.27
C GLN A 94 1.38 -3.08 -3.08
N GLU A 95 1.75 -3.55 -1.90
CA GLU A 95 1.77 -4.95 -1.54
C GLU A 95 0.35 -5.54 -1.57
N ILE A 96 0.18 -6.68 -2.24
CA ILE A 96 -1.10 -7.41 -2.28
C ILE A 96 -1.37 -8.09 -0.93
N PHE A 97 -0.32 -8.61 -0.30
CA PHE A 97 -0.32 -9.05 1.09
C PHE A 97 0.37 -8.00 1.95
N SER A 98 -0.41 -7.20 2.69
CA SER A 98 0.10 -6.13 3.58
C SER A 98 0.14 -6.55 5.05
N GLY A 99 -0.10 -7.83 5.36
CA GLY A 99 -0.03 -8.39 6.71
C GLY A 99 1.39 -8.74 7.14
N ASP A 100 1.54 -9.03 8.44
CA ASP A 100 2.75 -9.65 8.97
C ASP A 100 2.64 -11.17 8.78
N PHE A 101 3.61 -11.79 8.11
CA PHE A 101 3.61 -13.25 7.90
C PHE A 101 3.73 -14.03 9.22
N ASP A 102 4.23 -13.40 10.28
CA ASP A 102 4.27 -13.98 11.61
C ASP A 102 2.88 -14.21 12.22
N ASP A 103 1.85 -13.53 11.72
CA ASP A 103 0.46 -13.75 12.13
C ASP A 103 -0.21 -14.91 11.37
N VAL A 104 0.38 -15.39 10.28
CA VAL A 104 -0.21 -16.47 9.47
C VAL A 104 -0.08 -17.81 10.20
N THR A 105 -1.20 -18.46 10.47
CA THR A 105 -1.24 -19.76 11.18
C THR A 105 -1.40 -20.95 10.26
N SER A 106 -2.11 -20.77 9.14
CA SER A 106 -2.23 -21.77 8.08
C SER A 106 -2.54 -21.11 6.74
N ILE A 107 -2.28 -21.83 5.65
CA ILE A 107 -2.52 -21.36 4.29
C ILE A 107 -3.19 -22.49 3.50
N ASP A 108 -4.40 -22.25 2.99
CA ASP A 108 -5.03 -23.13 2.00
C ASP A 108 -4.72 -22.60 0.59
N ILE A 109 -4.16 -23.45 -0.25
CA ILE A 109 -3.68 -23.07 -1.58
C ILE A 109 -4.38 -23.92 -2.63
N THR A 110 -4.96 -23.27 -3.64
CA THR A 110 -5.46 -23.95 -4.85
C THR A 110 -4.61 -23.57 -6.05
N LEU A 111 -3.92 -24.53 -6.63
CA LEU A 111 -3.05 -24.38 -7.79
C LEU A 111 -3.25 -25.56 -8.75
N ASP A 112 -3.41 -25.27 -10.05
CA ASP A 112 -3.58 -26.26 -11.11
C ASP A 112 -4.75 -27.26 -10.87
N GLY A 113 -5.76 -26.87 -10.05
CA GLY A 113 -6.92 -27.68 -9.68
C GLY A 113 -6.68 -28.60 -8.49
N GLU A 114 -5.51 -28.58 -7.88
CA GLU A 114 -5.18 -29.28 -6.65
C GLU A 114 -5.21 -28.32 -5.47
N THR A 115 -5.49 -28.86 -4.27
CA THR A 115 -5.53 -28.05 -3.03
C THR A 115 -4.50 -28.58 -2.04
N TYR A 116 -3.75 -27.68 -1.45
CA TYR A 116 -2.73 -27.93 -0.43
C TYR A 116 -3.08 -27.14 0.82
N THR A 117 -2.94 -27.74 1.99
CA THR A 117 -3.07 -27.05 3.27
C THR A 117 -1.74 -27.07 3.99
N LEU A 118 -1.20 -25.88 4.24
CA LEU A 118 0.02 -25.68 5.03
C LEU A 118 -0.38 -25.22 6.43
N THR A 119 0.21 -25.82 7.47
CA THR A 119 -0.09 -25.46 8.85
C THR A 119 1.18 -25.13 9.62
N SER A 120 1.15 -24.09 10.46
CA SER A 120 2.27 -23.75 11.31
C SER A 120 2.09 -24.28 12.73
N GLN A 121 3.17 -24.76 13.32
CA GLN A 121 3.24 -25.16 14.72
C GLN A 121 4.29 -24.31 15.42
N LYS A 122 3.90 -23.68 16.56
CA LYS A 122 4.82 -22.90 17.41
C LYS A 122 5.25 -23.76 18.58
N ASP A 123 6.57 -23.90 18.78
CA ASP A 123 7.16 -24.43 20.01
C ASP A 123 8.10 -23.37 20.61
N GLY A 124 7.58 -22.63 21.58
CA GLY A 124 8.28 -21.50 22.17
C GLY A 124 8.51 -20.37 21.17
N LYS A 125 9.75 -20.16 20.74
CA LYS A 125 10.14 -19.14 19.74
C LYS A 125 10.33 -19.72 18.34
N GLU A 126 10.34 -21.03 18.22
CA GLU A 126 10.53 -21.71 16.94
C GLU A 126 9.16 -21.95 16.28
N ARG A 127 9.09 -21.77 14.97
CA ARG A 127 7.93 -22.04 14.16
C ARG A 127 8.30 -23.03 13.07
N THR A 128 7.60 -24.14 13.02
CA THR A 128 7.75 -25.18 11.99
C THR A 128 6.52 -25.19 11.10
N TRP A 129 6.70 -25.32 9.82
CA TRP A 129 5.61 -25.45 8.85
C TRP A 129 5.50 -26.88 8.36
N LEU A 130 4.27 -27.32 8.18
CA LEU A 130 3.91 -28.67 7.73
C LEU A 130 2.99 -28.60 6.52
N CYS A 131 3.25 -29.46 5.54
CA CYS A 131 2.31 -29.81 4.49
C CYS A 131 1.88 -31.26 4.73
N GLU A 132 0.58 -31.49 4.98
CA GLU A 132 0.09 -32.76 5.53
C GLU A 132 0.79 -33.07 6.88
N GLU A 133 1.69 -34.06 6.91
CA GLU A 133 2.47 -34.43 8.12
C GLU A 133 3.97 -34.20 7.91
N ALA A 134 4.40 -33.73 6.72
CA ALA A 134 5.80 -33.49 6.40
C ALA A 134 6.22 -32.05 6.73
N GLU A 135 7.37 -31.91 7.36
CA GLU A 135 8.00 -30.61 7.60
C GLU A 135 8.49 -30.00 6.28
N ILE A 136 8.22 -28.70 6.11
CA ILE A 136 8.54 -27.95 4.90
C ILE A 136 9.31 -26.66 5.21
N GLU A 137 10.10 -26.20 4.25
CA GLU A 137 10.70 -24.87 4.26
C GLU A 137 9.72 -23.88 3.62
N ILE A 138 9.25 -22.89 4.38
CA ILE A 138 8.22 -21.92 3.96
C ILE A 138 8.81 -20.65 3.33
N GLY A 139 10.11 -20.40 3.49
CA GLY A 139 10.75 -19.11 3.15
C GLY A 139 10.49 -18.65 1.72
N ASP A 140 10.67 -19.53 0.72
CA ASP A 140 10.45 -19.18 -0.69
C ASP A 140 8.99 -18.79 -0.98
N LEU A 141 8.01 -19.41 -0.29
CA LEU A 141 6.61 -19.06 -0.42
C LEU A 141 6.30 -17.73 0.25
N GLN A 142 6.85 -17.49 1.43
CA GLN A 142 6.74 -16.21 2.13
C GLN A 142 7.30 -15.08 1.27
N ASP A 143 8.56 -15.21 0.81
CA ASP A 143 9.22 -14.21 -0.03
C ASP A 143 8.41 -13.91 -1.30
N ALA A 144 7.88 -14.95 -1.96
CA ALA A 144 7.07 -14.80 -3.16
C ALA A 144 5.72 -14.14 -2.90
N LEU A 145 5.11 -14.38 -1.75
CA LEU A 145 3.84 -13.75 -1.35
C LEU A 145 4.05 -12.27 -1.01
N GLU A 146 5.11 -11.94 -0.25
CA GLU A 146 5.46 -10.57 0.12
C GLU A 146 5.94 -9.75 -1.09
N ALA A 147 6.48 -10.38 -2.11
CA ALA A 147 6.90 -9.73 -3.35
C ALA A 147 5.74 -9.39 -4.29
N LEU A 148 4.51 -9.92 -4.07
CA LEU A 148 3.36 -9.58 -4.90
C LEU A 148 3.02 -8.09 -4.76
N THR A 149 3.25 -7.32 -5.83
CA THR A 149 3.04 -5.87 -5.83
C THR A 149 2.10 -5.41 -6.94
N ALA A 150 1.32 -4.38 -6.63
CA ALA A 150 0.42 -3.72 -7.57
C ALA A 150 1.23 -2.91 -8.59
N GLU A 151 1.16 -3.28 -9.87
CA GLU A 151 1.65 -2.46 -10.96
C GLU A 151 0.65 -1.34 -11.31
N GLU A 152 -0.64 -1.66 -11.25
CA GLU A 152 -1.73 -0.73 -11.54
C GLU A 152 -2.98 -1.13 -10.73
N PHE A 153 -3.54 -0.22 -9.95
CA PHE A 153 -4.78 -0.47 -9.23
C PHE A 153 -6.00 -0.46 -10.16
N THR A 154 -6.90 -1.43 -9.95
CA THR A 154 -8.09 -1.57 -10.78
C THR A 154 -9.27 -2.14 -9.98
N SER A 155 -10.48 -1.87 -10.47
CA SER A 155 -11.72 -2.49 -10.00
C SER A 155 -12.40 -3.32 -11.09
N GLU A 156 -11.69 -3.65 -12.17
CA GLU A 156 -12.22 -4.48 -13.25
C GLU A 156 -12.53 -5.89 -12.74
N LYS A 157 -13.61 -6.47 -13.24
CA LYS A 157 -14.01 -7.81 -12.83
C LYS A 157 -13.08 -8.86 -13.43
N ALA A 158 -12.75 -9.88 -12.64
CA ALA A 158 -12.02 -11.04 -13.11
C ALA A 158 -12.80 -11.74 -14.23
N ALA A 159 -12.17 -11.86 -15.40
CA ALA A 159 -12.73 -12.52 -16.59
C ALA A 159 -11.83 -13.66 -17.09
N GLY A 160 -10.60 -13.76 -16.57
CA GLY A 160 -9.61 -14.75 -16.96
C GLY A 160 -9.72 -16.06 -16.18
N GLN A 161 -8.81 -16.99 -16.49
CA GLN A 161 -8.66 -18.22 -15.74
C GLN A 161 -7.96 -17.94 -14.41
N GLN A 162 -8.45 -18.56 -13.32
CA GLN A 162 -7.76 -18.59 -12.05
C GLN A 162 -6.43 -19.34 -12.20
N GLU A 163 -5.33 -18.68 -11.85
CA GLU A 163 -3.98 -19.28 -11.85
C GLU A 163 -3.67 -19.89 -10.48
N ILE A 164 -3.90 -19.12 -9.41
CA ILE A 164 -3.68 -19.55 -8.03
C ILE A 164 -4.67 -18.85 -7.09
N SER A 165 -5.03 -19.51 -6.01
CA SER A 165 -5.76 -18.91 -4.89
C SER A 165 -5.13 -19.33 -3.57
N LEU A 166 -4.94 -18.37 -2.66
CA LEU A 166 -4.46 -18.60 -1.30
C LEU A 166 -5.50 -18.05 -0.34
N THR A 167 -5.83 -18.84 0.70
CA THR A 167 -6.55 -18.36 1.87
C THR A 167 -5.60 -18.45 3.06
N LEU A 168 -5.19 -17.29 3.58
CA LEU A 168 -4.33 -17.18 4.75
C LEU A 168 -5.20 -17.07 6.00
N HIS A 169 -4.99 -17.92 6.98
CA HIS A 169 -5.63 -17.86 8.29
C HIS A 169 -4.69 -17.13 9.25
N LEU A 170 -5.19 -16.06 9.88
CA LEU A 170 -4.40 -15.13 10.68
C LEU A 170 -4.74 -15.25 12.17
N ASP A 171 -3.75 -15.08 13.03
CA ASP A 171 -3.93 -14.98 14.49
C ASP A 171 -4.35 -13.54 14.85
N ARG A 172 -5.51 -13.10 14.30
CA ARG A 172 -6.11 -11.78 14.52
C ARG A 172 -7.61 -11.92 14.76
N GLU A 173 -8.14 -11.14 15.71
CA GLU A 173 -9.57 -11.19 16.05
C GLU A 173 -10.46 -10.47 15.03
N ASP A 174 -9.96 -9.37 14.45
CA ASP A 174 -10.69 -8.48 13.55
C ASP A 174 -10.62 -8.91 12.07
N GLU A 175 -9.60 -9.67 11.68
CA GLU A 175 -9.41 -10.15 10.31
C GLU A 175 -8.78 -11.55 10.32
N PRO A 176 -9.57 -12.60 10.64
CA PRO A 176 -9.04 -13.95 10.83
C PRO A 176 -8.66 -14.66 9.54
N GLU A 177 -9.13 -14.19 8.39
CA GLU A 177 -8.87 -14.77 7.07
C GLU A 177 -8.61 -13.68 6.04
N LEU A 178 -7.66 -13.96 5.13
CA LEU A 178 -7.39 -13.15 3.96
C LEU A 178 -7.30 -14.05 2.73
N THR A 179 -8.15 -13.83 1.74
CA THR A 179 -8.11 -14.59 0.49
C THR A 179 -7.50 -13.77 -0.64
N ILE A 180 -6.45 -14.29 -1.28
CA ILE A 180 -5.79 -13.72 -2.45
C ILE A 180 -5.97 -14.67 -3.63
N THR A 181 -6.58 -14.21 -4.71
CA THR A 181 -6.75 -14.99 -5.95
C THR A 181 -6.18 -14.24 -7.14
N LEU A 182 -5.33 -14.88 -7.92
CA LEU A 182 -4.74 -14.30 -9.12
C LEU A 182 -5.39 -14.93 -10.37
N TYR A 183 -5.90 -14.06 -11.24
CA TYR A 183 -6.52 -14.44 -12.50
C TYR A 183 -5.67 -13.98 -13.67
N ARG A 184 -5.48 -14.85 -14.66
CA ARG A 184 -4.76 -14.49 -15.88
C ARG A 184 -5.50 -13.40 -16.64
N CYS A 185 -4.82 -12.30 -16.96
CA CYS A 185 -5.32 -11.29 -17.89
C CYS A 185 -4.73 -11.47 -19.28
N ASP A 186 -3.40 -11.55 -19.37
CA ASP A 186 -2.66 -11.75 -20.61
C ASP A 186 -1.31 -12.44 -20.35
N GLY A 187 -0.36 -12.30 -21.29
CA GLY A 187 0.98 -12.91 -21.15
C GLY A 187 1.88 -12.22 -20.14
N SER A 188 1.57 -11.00 -19.72
CA SER A 188 2.44 -10.14 -18.90
C SER A 188 1.91 -9.88 -17.50
N LYS A 189 0.59 -9.91 -17.30
CA LYS A 189 -0.04 -9.54 -16.01
C LYS A 189 -1.20 -10.45 -15.59
N CYS A 190 -1.42 -10.51 -14.29
CA CYS A 190 -2.56 -11.13 -13.64
C CYS A 190 -3.38 -10.09 -12.87
N LEU A 191 -4.68 -10.31 -12.72
CA LEU A 191 -5.54 -9.54 -11.84
C LEU A 191 -5.52 -10.15 -10.44
N ALA A 192 -5.14 -9.36 -9.45
CA ALA A 192 -5.24 -9.72 -8.05
C ALA A 192 -6.64 -9.36 -7.51
N VAL A 193 -7.27 -10.35 -6.91
CA VAL A 193 -8.56 -10.23 -6.20
C VAL A 193 -8.30 -10.58 -4.75
N VAL A 194 -8.58 -9.64 -3.84
CA VAL A 194 -8.44 -9.81 -2.39
C VAL A 194 -9.82 -9.78 -1.77
N ASP A 195 -10.17 -10.80 -1.01
CA ASP A 195 -11.50 -10.98 -0.38
C ASP A 195 -12.67 -10.76 -1.35
N GLY A 196 -12.52 -11.32 -2.56
CA GLY A 196 -13.53 -11.23 -3.62
C GLY A 196 -13.62 -9.85 -4.31
N LYS A 197 -12.74 -8.91 -3.97
CA LYS A 197 -12.68 -7.58 -4.61
C LYS A 197 -11.43 -7.47 -5.48
N SER A 198 -11.60 -7.05 -6.73
CA SER A 198 -10.47 -6.72 -7.60
C SER A 198 -9.71 -5.52 -7.04
N VAL A 199 -8.39 -5.66 -6.95
CA VAL A 199 -7.51 -4.67 -6.31
C VAL A 199 -6.54 -4.07 -7.30
N ALA A 200 -5.79 -4.90 -8.03
CA ALA A 200 -4.70 -4.45 -8.88
C ALA A 200 -4.33 -5.46 -9.97
N TYR A 201 -3.64 -4.99 -10.99
CA TYR A 201 -2.83 -5.85 -11.83
C TYR A 201 -1.45 -6.03 -11.19
N VAL A 202 -0.97 -7.27 -11.20
CA VAL A 202 0.36 -7.67 -10.74
C VAL A 202 1.15 -8.26 -11.90
N PRO A 203 2.49 -8.12 -11.95
CA PRO A 203 3.33 -8.76 -12.94
C PRO A 203 3.14 -10.28 -12.94
N ARG A 204 2.93 -10.88 -14.11
CA ARG A 204 2.75 -12.34 -14.19
C ARG A 204 3.99 -13.11 -13.72
N GLY A 205 5.18 -12.50 -13.80
CA GLY A 205 6.40 -13.08 -13.25
C GLY A 205 6.32 -13.38 -11.77
N GLU A 206 5.74 -12.48 -10.98
CA GLU A 206 5.55 -12.66 -9.53
C GLU A 206 4.58 -13.82 -9.24
N MET A 207 3.47 -13.92 -9.99
CA MET A 207 2.55 -15.06 -9.90
C MET A 207 3.26 -16.39 -10.23
N VAL A 208 4.13 -16.41 -11.25
CA VAL A 208 4.90 -17.63 -11.61
C VAL A 208 5.84 -18.01 -10.48
N THR A 209 6.57 -17.05 -9.90
CA THR A 209 7.45 -17.30 -8.75
C THR A 209 6.68 -17.88 -7.56
N LEU A 210 5.49 -17.32 -7.25
CA LEU A 210 4.62 -17.82 -6.20
C LEU A 210 4.16 -19.27 -6.49
N ALA A 211 3.74 -19.55 -7.74
CA ALA A 211 3.32 -20.90 -8.13
C ALA A 211 4.48 -21.92 -8.10
N GLU A 212 5.71 -21.49 -8.45
CA GLU A 212 6.91 -22.34 -8.36
C GLU A 212 7.26 -22.66 -6.91
N ALA A 213 7.16 -21.68 -5.98
CA ALA A 213 7.35 -21.92 -4.55
C ALA A 213 6.35 -22.94 -3.99
N VAL A 214 5.07 -22.83 -4.37
CA VAL A 214 4.04 -23.83 -3.98
C VAL A 214 4.36 -25.22 -4.54
N ARG A 215 4.74 -25.32 -5.82
CA ARG A 215 5.09 -26.62 -6.43
C ARG A 215 6.34 -27.25 -5.77
N ALA A 216 7.32 -26.44 -5.36
CA ALA A 216 8.49 -26.94 -4.64
C ALA A 216 8.11 -27.58 -3.30
N ILE A 217 7.11 -27.04 -2.59
CA ILE A 217 6.56 -27.63 -1.36
C ILE A 217 5.81 -28.93 -1.67
N ALA A 218 4.97 -28.95 -2.71
CA ALA A 218 4.14 -30.09 -3.06
C ALA A 218 4.93 -31.32 -3.61
N LEU A 219 6.16 -31.12 -4.03
CA LEU A 219 7.02 -32.18 -4.61
C LEU A 219 7.98 -32.79 -3.58
N ASN A 220 8.08 -32.28 -2.35
CA ASN A 220 8.90 -32.80 -1.27
C ASN A 220 8.09 -33.70 -0.33
#